data_2fe94cfedf27438ab1d520e85635e646
#
_entry.id   2fe94cfedf27438ab1d520e85635e646
#
_cell.length_a   1.000
_cell.length_b   1.000
_cell.length_c   1.000
_cell.angle_alpha   90.00
_cell.angle_beta   90.00
_cell.angle_gamma   90.00
#
_symmetry.space_group_name_H-M   'P 1'
#
loop_
_entity.id
_entity.type
_entity.pdbx_description
1 polymer ?
#
loop_
_entity_poly.entity_id
_entity_poly.type
_entity_poly.pdbx_seq_one_letter_code
_entity_poly.pdbx_strand_id
1 'polypeptide(L)'
;MKTGPRILLFTGKGGVGKTTIASATGVRAADLGYRTLLISADPAHSLADALDQRLGPEPQAVLNNLYAQEIDVYYTIQKYWGTLRDYILRVFRWQKINELIAEELAVFPGMEEGASFLWVEKFYREAEFDLIIIDSAPTGETLKLLSLPQVGQWWMDRIFPIHRKVAKSLGPMVRLVSDVPIPEEGTYEAVEDLYERLLSIHEVLSNPDITSIRLVINPERMVIQEARRTYTYLGLYGYPVDAAIVNRILPEGAPDAVFHKYLEAQRHYMEEIR
;
A
#
# COMPACT_ATOMS: atom_id res chain seq x y z
N MET A 1 12.07 -16.59 20.58
CA MET A 1 11.96 -15.19 20.15
C MET A 1 10.71 -15.12 19.31
N LYS A 2 9.70 -14.29 19.63
CA LYS A 2 8.60 -14.03 18.70
C LYS A 2 9.25 -13.33 17.50
N THR A 3 9.36 -14.01 16.39
CA THR A 3 9.55 -13.34 15.10
C THR A 3 8.34 -12.43 14.92
N GLY A 4 8.53 -11.19 14.45
CA GLY A 4 7.42 -10.25 14.21
C GLY A 4 6.31 -10.85 13.33
N PRO A 5 5.21 -10.13 13.08
CA PRO A 5 4.10 -10.64 12.28
C PRO A 5 4.56 -11.10 10.89
N ARG A 6 3.95 -12.17 10.37
CA ARG A 6 4.04 -12.52 8.96
C ARG A 6 3.17 -11.56 8.15
N ILE A 7 3.64 -11.17 6.95
CA ILE A 7 2.89 -10.30 6.04
C ILE A 7 2.54 -11.07 4.77
N LEU A 8 1.26 -11.02 4.38
CA LEU A 8 0.78 -11.51 3.09
C LEU A 8 0.20 -10.34 2.30
N LEU A 9 0.81 -10.00 1.18
CA LEU A 9 0.32 -8.95 0.28
C LEU A 9 -0.33 -9.60 -0.95
N PHE A 10 -1.62 -9.33 -1.16
CA PHE A 10 -2.35 -9.77 -2.35
C PHE A 10 -2.41 -8.63 -3.36
N THR A 11 -1.95 -8.89 -4.57
CA THR A 11 -1.99 -7.94 -5.68
C THR A 11 -2.40 -8.61 -6.99
N GLY A 12 -2.72 -7.86 -8.00
CA GLY A 12 -3.18 -8.34 -9.30
C GLY A 12 -4.19 -7.39 -9.92
N LYS A 13 -4.60 -7.63 -11.15
CA LYS A 13 -5.51 -6.79 -11.92
C LYS A 13 -6.82 -6.49 -11.19
N GLY A 14 -7.45 -5.34 -11.50
CA GLY A 14 -8.80 -5.03 -11.01
C GLY A 14 -9.81 -6.11 -11.36
N GLY A 15 -10.68 -6.45 -10.41
CA GLY A 15 -11.78 -7.41 -10.63
C GLY A 15 -11.40 -8.89 -10.62
N VAL A 16 -10.15 -9.29 -10.35
CA VAL A 16 -9.76 -10.71 -10.29
C VAL A 16 -10.19 -11.41 -8.99
N GLY A 17 -10.65 -10.65 -7.98
CA GLY A 17 -11.11 -11.18 -6.69
C GLY A 17 -10.05 -11.16 -5.59
N LYS A 18 -9.14 -10.20 -5.60
CA LYS A 18 -8.11 -10.00 -4.55
C LYS A 18 -8.73 -9.93 -3.15
N THR A 19 -9.69 -9.02 -2.96
CA THR A 19 -10.40 -8.82 -1.69
C THR A 19 -11.05 -10.09 -1.18
N THR A 20 -11.68 -10.86 -2.08
CA THR A 20 -12.28 -12.16 -1.72
C THR A 20 -11.24 -13.16 -1.23
N ILE A 21 -10.10 -13.26 -1.93
CA ILE A 21 -9.02 -14.18 -1.55
C ILE A 21 -8.34 -13.72 -0.25
N ALA A 22 -8.10 -12.42 -0.10
CA ALA A 22 -7.52 -11.83 1.11
C ALA A 22 -8.43 -12.06 2.32
N SER A 23 -9.75 -11.79 2.19
CA SER A 23 -10.74 -12.00 3.24
C SER A 23 -10.85 -13.49 3.63
N ALA A 24 -10.94 -14.39 2.65
CA ALA A 24 -10.98 -15.83 2.90
C ALA A 24 -9.70 -16.33 3.60
N THR A 25 -8.55 -15.79 3.23
CA THR A 25 -7.27 -16.10 3.89
C THR A 25 -7.27 -15.59 5.34
N GLY A 26 -7.77 -14.39 5.58
CA GLY A 26 -7.89 -13.79 6.91
C GLY A 26 -8.80 -14.60 7.83
N VAL A 27 -9.99 -14.95 7.36
CA VAL A 27 -10.94 -15.83 8.10
C VAL A 27 -10.27 -17.17 8.43
N ARG A 28 -9.63 -17.79 7.43
CA ARG A 28 -8.98 -19.08 7.65
C ARG A 28 -7.82 -19.01 8.65
N ALA A 29 -7.03 -17.95 8.63
CA ALA A 29 -5.94 -17.74 9.58
C ALA A 29 -6.49 -17.52 11.00
N ALA A 30 -7.54 -16.74 11.15
CA ALA A 30 -8.22 -16.51 12.43
C ALA A 30 -8.82 -17.80 13.01
N ASP A 31 -9.43 -18.67 12.18
CA ASP A 31 -9.94 -19.98 12.55
C ASP A 31 -8.81 -20.91 13.04
N LEU A 32 -7.60 -20.75 12.52
CA LEU A 32 -6.41 -21.49 12.97
C LEU A 32 -5.79 -20.90 14.26
N GLY A 33 -6.37 -19.83 14.80
CA GLY A 33 -5.96 -19.22 16.07
C GLY A 33 -4.95 -18.09 15.92
N TYR A 34 -4.58 -17.68 14.69
CA TYR A 34 -3.69 -16.54 14.48
C TYR A 34 -4.45 -15.23 14.65
N ARG A 35 -3.93 -14.32 15.49
CA ARG A 35 -4.44 -12.96 15.58
C ARG A 35 -4.09 -12.20 14.29
N THR A 36 -5.08 -12.02 13.44
CA THR A 36 -4.93 -11.60 12.06
C THR A 36 -5.50 -10.19 11.87
N LEU A 37 -4.75 -9.32 11.18
CA LEU A 37 -5.21 -8.02 10.71
C LEU A 37 -5.33 -8.06 9.18
N LEU A 38 -6.47 -7.66 8.67
CA LEU A 38 -6.74 -7.48 7.25
C LEU A 38 -6.86 -5.98 6.94
N ILE A 39 -5.98 -5.47 6.08
CA ILE A 39 -5.92 -4.06 5.68
C ILE A 39 -6.29 -3.95 4.22
N SER A 40 -7.28 -3.13 3.88
CA SER A 40 -7.57 -2.75 2.50
C SER A 40 -6.95 -1.39 2.17
N ALA A 41 -6.15 -1.37 1.11
CA ALA A 41 -5.64 -0.18 0.45
C ALA A 41 -6.43 0.15 -0.83
N ASP A 42 -7.57 -0.50 -1.06
CA ASP A 42 -8.44 -0.24 -2.21
C ASP A 42 -9.41 0.90 -1.89
N PRO A 43 -9.35 2.04 -2.60
CA PRO A 43 -10.25 3.16 -2.38
C PRO A 43 -11.73 2.84 -2.67
N ALA A 44 -12.01 1.71 -3.34
CA ALA A 44 -13.38 1.27 -3.58
C ALA A 44 -14.11 0.69 -2.36
N HIS A 45 -13.46 0.64 -1.18
CA HIS A 45 -14.04 0.11 0.08
C HIS A 45 -14.66 -1.28 -0.05
N SER A 46 -14.07 -2.11 -0.90
CA SER A 46 -14.58 -3.44 -1.22
C SER A 46 -14.45 -4.45 -0.07
N LEU A 47 -13.65 -4.14 0.94
CA LEU A 47 -13.44 -5.02 2.09
C LEU A 47 -14.64 -5.03 3.04
N ALA A 48 -15.25 -3.87 3.30
CA ALA A 48 -16.47 -3.74 4.08
C ALA A 48 -17.61 -4.57 3.47
N ASP A 49 -17.76 -4.51 2.14
CA ASP A 49 -18.74 -5.31 1.40
C ASP A 49 -18.43 -6.80 1.46
N ALA A 50 -17.15 -7.18 1.33
CA ALA A 50 -16.74 -8.59 1.37
C ALA A 50 -16.95 -9.25 2.74
N LEU A 51 -16.90 -8.47 3.81
CA LEU A 51 -17.09 -8.93 5.18
C LEU A 51 -18.51 -8.68 5.73
N ASP A 52 -19.38 -8.01 4.95
CA ASP A 52 -20.72 -7.57 5.34
C ASP A 52 -20.71 -6.79 6.67
N GLN A 53 -19.72 -5.89 6.84
CA GLN A 53 -19.54 -5.09 8.04
C GLN A 53 -19.04 -3.69 7.69
N ARG A 54 -19.44 -2.69 8.48
CA ARG A 54 -18.86 -1.35 8.35
C ARG A 54 -17.45 -1.34 8.94
N LEU A 55 -16.50 -0.89 8.15
CA LEU A 55 -15.12 -0.72 8.57
C LEU A 55 -14.77 0.77 8.66
N GLY A 56 -13.74 1.07 9.44
CA GLY A 56 -13.21 2.43 9.61
C GLY A 56 -11.69 2.46 9.42
N PRO A 57 -11.11 3.66 9.63
CA PRO A 57 -9.67 3.87 9.44
C PRO A 57 -8.78 3.27 10.53
N GLU A 58 -9.37 2.67 11.56
CA GLU A 58 -8.67 1.95 12.64
C GLU A 58 -9.11 0.49 12.67
N PRO A 59 -8.24 -0.46 13.14
CA PRO A 59 -8.60 -1.86 13.21
C PRO A 59 -9.84 -2.12 14.07
N GLN A 60 -10.79 -2.84 13.53
CA GLN A 60 -12.01 -3.26 14.22
C GLN A 60 -12.10 -4.78 14.24
N ALA A 61 -12.55 -5.35 15.36
CA ALA A 61 -12.79 -6.79 15.46
C ALA A 61 -13.99 -7.18 14.59
N VAL A 62 -13.79 -8.07 13.63
CA VAL A 62 -14.80 -8.58 12.69
C VAL A 62 -15.27 -9.97 13.11
N LEU A 63 -14.34 -10.82 13.46
CA LEU A 63 -14.56 -12.16 13.99
C LEU A 63 -13.60 -12.42 15.15
N ASN A 64 -13.73 -13.57 15.80
CA ASN A 64 -12.73 -13.98 16.77
C ASN A 64 -11.36 -14.08 16.08
N ASN A 65 -10.34 -13.43 16.64
CA ASN A 65 -8.98 -13.32 16.10
C ASN A 65 -8.85 -12.59 14.74
N LEU A 66 -9.93 -12.08 14.13
CA LEU A 66 -9.87 -11.32 12.89
C LEU A 66 -10.23 -9.85 13.14
N TYR A 67 -9.32 -8.99 12.75
CA TYR A 67 -9.49 -7.54 12.73
C TYR A 67 -9.40 -7.06 11.29
N ALA A 68 -10.17 -6.03 10.95
CA ALA A 68 -10.14 -5.44 9.62
C ALA A 68 -10.14 -3.91 9.69
N GLN A 69 -9.55 -3.29 8.67
CA GLN A 69 -9.40 -1.84 8.53
C GLN A 69 -9.45 -1.46 7.06
N GLU A 70 -10.18 -0.39 6.74
CA GLU A 70 -10.10 0.30 5.45
C GLU A 70 -9.33 1.60 5.61
N ILE A 71 -8.34 1.82 4.75
CA ILE A 71 -7.49 2.99 4.85
C ILE A 71 -8.25 4.23 4.37
N ASP A 72 -8.35 5.22 5.26
CA ASP A 72 -8.74 6.58 4.91
C ASP A 72 -7.47 7.43 4.77
N VAL A 73 -7.25 7.92 3.56
CA VAL A 73 -6.05 8.70 3.21
C VAL A 73 -5.99 10.00 3.98
N TYR A 74 -7.11 10.72 4.06
CA TYR A 74 -7.16 12.00 4.77
C TYR A 74 -6.89 11.83 6.27
N TYR A 75 -7.50 10.82 6.87
CA TYR A 75 -7.25 10.47 8.27
C TYR A 75 -5.77 10.12 8.51
N THR A 76 -5.18 9.32 7.61
CA THR A 76 -3.78 8.90 7.71
C THR A 76 -2.80 10.07 7.52
N ILE A 77 -3.06 10.95 6.54
CA ILE A 77 -2.28 12.16 6.32
C ILE A 77 -2.34 13.07 7.55
N GLN A 78 -3.51 13.28 8.10
CA GLN A 78 -3.67 14.11 9.30
C GLN A 78 -2.92 13.51 10.49
N LYS A 79 -2.95 12.20 10.65
CA LYS A 79 -2.34 11.48 11.77
C LYS A 79 -0.81 11.42 11.69
N TYR A 80 -0.25 11.19 10.50
CA TYR A 80 1.18 10.92 10.33
C TYR A 80 1.95 12.03 9.60
N TRP A 81 1.29 12.85 8.79
CA TRP A 81 1.90 13.85 7.93
C TRP A 81 1.43 15.29 8.20
N GLY A 82 0.73 15.53 9.31
CA GLY A 82 0.11 16.81 9.60
C GLY A 82 1.08 17.99 9.43
N THR A 83 2.27 17.90 9.99
CA THR A 83 3.31 18.97 9.90
C THR A 83 3.74 19.23 8.46
N LEU A 84 3.96 18.17 7.67
CA LEU A 84 4.35 18.30 6.25
C LEU A 84 3.21 18.85 5.42
N ARG A 85 1.98 18.37 5.61
CA ARG A 85 0.77 18.88 4.96
C ARG A 85 0.59 20.37 5.23
N ASP A 86 0.70 20.78 6.49
CA ASP A 86 0.54 22.18 6.89
C ASP A 86 1.59 23.09 6.25
N TYR A 87 2.80 22.60 6.08
CA TYR A 87 3.84 23.33 5.36
C TYR A 87 3.49 23.46 3.86
N ILE A 88 3.05 22.40 3.21
CA ILE A 88 2.64 22.41 1.79
C ILE A 88 1.48 23.37 1.59
N LEU A 89 0.47 23.34 2.45
CA LEU A 89 -0.66 24.27 2.39
C LEU A 89 -0.22 25.74 2.58
N ARG A 90 0.75 26.01 3.46
CA ARG A 90 1.34 27.36 3.59
C ARG A 90 2.01 27.83 2.31
N VAL A 91 2.75 26.94 1.61
CA VAL A 91 3.36 27.25 0.32
C VAL A 91 2.30 27.57 -0.74
N PHE A 92 1.24 26.78 -0.82
CA PHE A 92 0.16 27.00 -1.78
C PHE A 92 -0.63 28.30 -1.51
N ARG A 93 -0.90 28.61 -0.24
CA ARG A 93 -1.53 29.90 0.14
C ARG A 93 -0.64 31.09 -0.24
N TRP A 94 0.66 30.98 -0.05
CA TRP A 94 1.61 32.01 -0.46
C TRP A 94 1.58 32.22 -1.99
N GLN A 95 1.43 31.15 -2.76
CA GLN A 95 1.27 31.22 -4.22
C GLN A 95 -0.15 31.66 -4.65
N LYS A 96 -1.04 32.00 -3.71
CA LYS A 96 -2.43 32.40 -3.96
C LYS A 96 -3.27 31.31 -4.66
N ILE A 97 -2.94 30.04 -4.46
CA ILE A 97 -3.74 28.92 -4.91
C ILE A 97 -5.01 28.87 -4.04
N ASN A 98 -6.16 28.64 -4.68
CA ASN A 98 -7.43 28.47 -3.99
C ASN A 98 -7.35 27.35 -2.95
N GLU A 99 -7.92 27.57 -1.76
CA GLU A 99 -7.79 26.65 -0.63
C GLU A 99 -8.31 25.23 -0.94
N LEU A 100 -9.43 25.12 -1.66
CA LEU A 100 -9.99 23.84 -2.10
C LEU A 100 -9.01 23.09 -3.03
N ILE A 101 -8.44 23.80 -3.99
CA ILE A 101 -7.45 23.23 -4.92
C ILE A 101 -6.15 22.88 -4.19
N ALA A 102 -5.74 23.70 -3.22
CA ALA A 102 -4.57 23.45 -2.42
C ALA A 102 -4.72 22.16 -1.56
N GLU A 103 -5.89 21.92 -1.00
CA GLU A 103 -6.19 20.69 -0.26
C GLU A 103 -6.17 19.45 -1.14
N GLU A 104 -6.75 19.52 -2.35
CA GLU A 104 -6.67 18.42 -3.32
C GLU A 104 -5.23 18.18 -3.80
N LEU A 105 -4.48 19.24 -4.07
CA LEU A 105 -3.07 19.14 -4.48
C LEU A 105 -2.14 18.68 -3.35
N ALA A 106 -2.53 18.83 -2.09
CA ALA A 106 -1.77 18.32 -0.96
C ALA A 106 -1.89 16.80 -0.80
N VAL A 107 -2.83 16.16 -1.52
CA VAL A 107 -2.94 14.69 -1.65
C VAL A 107 -2.26 14.30 -2.96
N PHE A 108 -1.01 13.86 -2.89
CA PHE A 108 -0.27 13.43 -4.08
C PHE A 108 -0.74 12.07 -4.59
N PRO A 109 -0.70 11.81 -5.90
CA PRO A 109 -0.91 10.48 -6.45
C PRO A 109 -0.01 9.45 -5.77
N GLY A 110 -0.57 8.32 -5.33
CA GLY A 110 0.15 7.28 -4.61
C GLY A 110 0.15 7.43 -3.09
N MET A 111 -0.44 8.50 -2.53
CA MET A 111 -0.55 8.63 -1.07
C MET A 111 -1.51 7.60 -0.46
N GLU A 112 -2.47 7.09 -1.21
CA GLU A 112 -3.39 6.04 -0.76
C GLU A 112 -2.62 4.76 -0.40
N GLU A 113 -1.78 4.31 -1.32
CA GLU A 113 -0.92 3.17 -1.10
C GLU A 113 0.16 3.46 -0.05
N GLY A 114 0.75 4.67 -0.08
CA GLY A 114 1.70 5.13 0.92
C GLY A 114 1.11 5.13 2.33
N ALA A 115 -0.14 5.56 2.47
CA ALA A 115 -0.87 5.53 3.72
C ALA A 115 -1.00 4.09 4.26
N SER A 116 -1.31 3.14 3.39
CA SER A 116 -1.42 1.73 3.78
C SER A 116 -0.10 1.17 4.31
N PHE A 117 1.01 1.52 3.68
CA PHE A 117 2.34 1.07 4.10
C PHE A 117 2.76 1.64 5.45
N LEU A 118 2.39 2.88 5.78
CA LEU A 118 2.65 3.43 7.11
C LEU A 118 1.89 2.69 8.21
N TRP A 119 0.66 2.26 7.93
CA TRP A 119 -0.09 1.42 8.86
C TRP A 119 0.54 0.05 9.02
N VAL A 120 0.99 -0.57 7.93
CA VAL A 120 1.70 -1.85 7.96
C VAL A 120 2.98 -1.75 8.77
N GLU A 121 3.80 -0.70 8.57
CA GLU A 121 5.01 -0.44 9.36
C GLU A 121 4.69 -0.34 10.85
N LYS A 122 3.67 0.45 11.20
CA LYS A 122 3.21 0.60 12.58
C LYS A 122 2.87 -0.75 13.22
N PHE A 123 1.99 -1.52 12.60
CA PHE A 123 1.53 -2.80 13.17
C PHE A 123 2.61 -3.88 13.17
N TYR A 124 3.52 -3.83 12.20
CA TYR A 124 4.69 -4.69 12.20
C TYR A 124 5.59 -4.40 13.41
N ARG A 125 5.86 -3.14 13.68
CA ARG A 125 6.70 -2.71 14.82
C ARG A 125 6.04 -2.97 16.17
N GLU A 126 4.74 -2.73 16.29
CA GLU A 126 3.98 -2.96 17.52
C GLU A 126 3.80 -4.46 17.81
N ALA A 127 3.91 -5.32 16.80
CA ALA A 127 3.81 -6.78 16.90
C ALA A 127 2.55 -7.28 17.65
N GLU A 128 1.44 -6.55 17.48
CA GLU A 128 0.16 -6.90 18.12
C GLU A 128 -0.56 -8.07 17.43
N PHE A 129 -0.24 -8.31 16.16
CA PHE A 129 -0.82 -9.35 15.32
C PHE A 129 0.21 -10.43 15.01
N ASP A 130 -0.24 -11.65 14.75
CA ASP A 130 0.60 -12.74 14.25
C ASP A 130 0.72 -12.70 12.74
N LEU A 131 -0.33 -12.20 12.06
CA LEU A 131 -0.45 -12.12 10.62
C LEU A 131 -1.06 -10.77 10.20
N ILE A 132 -0.44 -10.11 9.24
CA ILE A 132 -0.98 -8.92 8.57
C ILE A 132 -1.24 -9.28 7.11
N ILE A 133 -2.47 -9.11 6.65
CA ILE A 133 -2.89 -9.35 5.28
C ILE A 133 -3.19 -7.99 4.64
N ILE A 134 -2.58 -7.72 3.48
CA ILE A 134 -2.76 -6.50 2.73
C ILE A 134 -3.52 -6.82 1.44
N ASP A 135 -4.73 -6.30 1.32
CA ASP A 135 -5.49 -6.26 0.08
C ASP A 135 -5.12 -4.98 -0.67
N SER A 136 -4.24 -5.11 -1.67
CA SER A 136 -3.65 -3.96 -2.36
C SER A 136 -4.39 -3.64 -3.65
N ALA A 137 -4.58 -2.35 -3.93
CA ALA A 137 -5.02 -1.89 -5.23
C ALA A 137 -4.04 -2.31 -6.34
N PRO A 138 -4.52 -2.58 -7.56
CA PRO A 138 -3.71 -3.22 -8.61
C PRO A 138 -2.86 -2.23 -9.41
N THR A 139 -2.33 -1.18 -8.83
CA THR A 139 -1.82 -0.07 -9.62
C THR A 139 -0.30 -0.11 -9.82
N GLY A 140 0.16 0.35 -11.00
CA GLY A 140 1.56 0.68 -11.22
C GLY A 140 2.07 1.76 -10.26
N GLU A 141 1.19 2.43 -9.55
CA GLU A 141 1.49 3.41 -8.51
C GLU A 141 2.00 2.74 -7.24
N THR A 142 1.39 1.64 -6.81
CA THR A 142 1.92 0.80 -5.71
C THR A 142 3.38 0.40 -5.97
N LEU A 143 3.68 -0.04 -7.20
CA LEU A 143 5.04 -0.41 -7.58
C LEU A 143 6.01 0.78 -7.58
N LYS A 144 5.57 1.96 -7.98
CA LYS A 144 6.37 3.19 -7.92
C LYS A 144 6.69 3.58 -6.48
N LEU A 145 5.70 3.48 -5.57
CA LEU A 145 5.92 3.78 -4.16
C LEU A 145 6.91 2.82 -3.51
N LEU A 146 6.83 1.55 -3.83
CA LEU A 146 7.79 0.56 -3.35
C LEU A 146 9.24 0.86 -3.83
N SER A 147 9.41 1.63 -4.91
CA SER A 147 10.73 2.07 -5.40
C SER A 147 11.20 3.41 -4.81
N LEU A 148 10.31 4.18 -4.14
CA LEU A 148 10.63 5.52 -3.62
C LEU A 148 11.84 5.56 -2.68
N PRO A 149 12.04 4.61 -1.74
CA PRO A 149 13.19 4.65 -0.86
C PRO A 149 14.52 4.64 -1.61
N GLN A 150 14.62 3.83 -2.67
CA GLN A 150 15.83 3.72 -3.49
C GLN A 150 16.08 4.99 -4.32
N VAL A 151 15.03 5.56 -4.90
CA VAL A 151 15.12 6.79 -5.70
C VAL A 151 15.38 8.01 -4.81
N GLY A 152 14.75 8.07 -3.64
CA GLY A 152 14.86 9.18 -2.69
C GLY A 152 16.19 9.22 -1.94
N GLN A 153 16.91 8.11 -1.83
CA GLN A 153 18.12 8.01 -1.01
C GLN A 153 19.18 9.05 -1.41
N TRP A 154 19.47 9.17 -2.70
CA TRP A 154 20.45 10.16 -3.18
C TRP A 154 20.07 11.60 -2.80
N TRP A 155 18.78 11.93 -2.86
CA TRP A 155 18.27 13.25 -2.50
C TRP A 155 18.36 13.49 -1.00
N MET A 156 17.96 12.52 -0.20
CA MET A 156 18.05 12.58 1.26
C MET A 156 19.49 12.69 1.75
N ASP A 157 20.42 11.96 1.13
CA ASP A 157 21.83 11.97 1.56
C ASP A 157 22.60 13.24 1.12
N ARG A 158 22.26 13.79 -0.06
CA ARG A 158 23.05 14.85 -0.69
C ARG A 158 22.40 16.23 -0.67
N ILE A 159 21.14 16.32 -1.00
CA ILE A 159 20.45 17.61 -1.19
C ILE A 159 19.78 18.09 0.09
N PHE A 160 19.11 17.20 0.80
CA PHE A 160 18.32 17.51 1.97
C PHE A 160 19.13 18.18 3.11
N PRO A 161 20.34 17.68 3.52
CA PRO A 161 21.13 18.33 4.55
C PRO A 161 21.60 19.73 4.15
N ILE A 162 21.93 19.93 2.86
CA ILE A 162 22.35 21.25 2.35
C ILE A 162 21.16 22.21 2.45
N HIS A 163 19.99 21.79 1.97
CA HIS A 163 18.78 22.61 1.99
C HIS A 163 18.40 23.00 3.44
N ARG A 164 18.40 22.03 4.36
CA ARG A 164 18.15 22.26 5.80
C ARG A 164 19.14 23.29 6.40
N LYS A 165 20.43 23.13 6.11
CA LYS A 165 21.47 24.05 6.58
C LYS A 165 21.27 25.47 6.05
N VAL A 166 20.98 25.62 4.78
CA VAL A 166 20.71 26.92 4.12
C VAL A 166 19.45 27.55 4.72
N ALA A 167 18.37 26.82 4.85
CA ALA A 167 17.13 27.30 5.45
C ALA A 167 17.34 27.76 6.90
N LYS A 168 18.11 27.02 7.69
CA LYS A 168 18.44 27.38 9.08
C LYS A 168 19.29 28.67 9.16
N SER A 169 20.24 28.84 8.25
CA SER A 169 21.17 29.99 8.27
C SER A 169 20.55 31.26 7.68
N LEU A 170 19.86 31.17 6.57
CA LEU A 170 19.32 32.32 5.84
C LEU A 170 17.83 32.57 6.11
N GLY A 171 17.12 31.58 6.64
CA GLY A 171 15.69 31.65 6.91
C GLY A 171 15.26 32.86 7.75
N PRO A 172 15.91 33.17 8.87
CA PRO A 172 15.58 34.34 9.67
C PRO A 172 15.71 35.65 8.90
N MET A 173 16.71 35.79 8.01
CA MET A 173 16.91 36.99 7.18
C MET A 173 15.85 37.11 6.10
N VAL A 174 15.51 36.00 5.45
CA VAL A 174 14.48 35.98 4.39
C VAL A 174 13.11 36.31 4.96
N ARG A 175 12.77 35.81 6.14
CA ARG A 175 11.50 36.14 6.84
C ARG A 175 11.36 37.62 7.18
N LEU A 176 12.46 38.36 7.32
CA LEU A 176 12.43 39.82 7.59
C LEU A 176 12.11 40.64 6.33
N VAL A 177 12.39 40.13 5.15
CA VAL A 177 12.27 40.86 3.88
C VAL A 177 11.26 40.26 2.91
N SER A 178 10.70 39.11 3.22
CA SER A 178 9.81 38.37 2.33
C SER A 178 8.85 37.45 3.09
N ASP A 179 7.63 37.33 2.58
CA ASP A 179 6.59 36.42 3.11
C ASP A 179 6.74 34.98 2.56
N VAL A 180 7.88 34.63 1.99
CA VAL A 180 8.13 33.26 1.48
C VAL A 180 8.10 32.28 2.64
N PRO A 181 7.26 31.23 2.58
CA PRO A 181 7.19 30.21 3.61
C PRO A 181 8.46 29.34 3.59
N ILE A 182 9.33 29.54 4.58
CA ILE A 182 10.55 28.75 4.76
C ILE A 182 10.22 27.61 5.71
N PRO A 183 10.60 26.34 5.41
CA PRO A 183 10.40 25.22 6.31
C PRO A 183 11.02 25.48 7.68
N GLU A 184 10.30 25.10 8.72
CA GLU A 184 10.79 25.08 10.08
C GLU A 184 11.50 23.76 10.38
N GLU A 185 12.25 23.69 11.46
CA GLU A 185 12.98 22.47 11.87
C GLU A 185 12.04 21.25 11.95
N GLY A 186 10.86 21.42 12.55
CA GLY A 186 9.85 20.36 12.64
C GLY A 186 9.36 19.83 11.29
N THR A 187 9.42 20.65 10.22
CA THR A 187 9.11 20.15 8.85
C THR A 187 10.22 19.24 8.34
N TYR A 188 11.49 19.55 8.61
CA TYR A 188 12.62 18.69 8.25
C TYR A 188 12.59 17.38 9.01
N GLU A 189 12.33 17.44 10.32
CA GLU A 189 12.16 16.24 11.15
C GLU A 189 11.02 15.34 10.66
N ALA A 190 9.89 15.93 10.26
CA ALA A 190 8.77 15.18 9.70
C ALA A 190 9.11 14.50 8.38
N VAL A 191 9.92 15.13 7.52
CA VAL A 191 10.39 14.51 6.27
C VAL A 191 11.38 13.38 6.55
N GLU A 192 12.28 13.53 7.52
CA GLU A 192 13.20 12.49 7.95
C GLU A 192 12.45 11.28 8.51
N ASP A 193 11.52 11.49 9.46
CA ASP A 193 10.69 10.41 10.04
C ASP A 193 9.91 9.64 8.96
N LEU A 194 9.30 10.38 8.04
CA LEU A 194 8.59 9.75 6.92
C LEU A 194 9.52 8.90 6.05
N TYR A 195 10.70 9.41 5.71
CA TYR A 195 11.66 8.70 4.90
C TYR A 195 12.19 7.44 5.61
N GLU A 196 12.51 7.54 6.90
CA GLU A 196 12.93 6.40 7.72
C GLU A 196 11.86 5.31 7.78
N ARG A 197 10.58 5.68 7.90
CA ARG A 197 9.45 4.73 7.84
C ARG A 197 9.33 4.06 6.49
N LEU A 198 9.51 4.81 5.39
CA LEU A 198 9.51 4.24 4.04
C LEU A 198 10.67 3.26 3.82
N LEU A 199 11.84 3.53 4.38
CA LEU A 199 12.97 2.58 4.37
C LEU A 199 12.64 1.33 5.18
N SER A 200 12.11 1.49 6.39
CA SER A 200 11.72 0.38 7.26
C SER A 200 10.71 -0.55 6.58
N ILE A 201 9.65 0.02 5.97
CA ILE A 201 8.66 -0.80 5.28
C ILE A 201 9.23 -1.48 4.02
N HIS A 202 10.16 -0.83 3.31
CA HIS A 202 10.84 -1.46 2.19
C HIS A 202 11.64 -2.70 2.64
N GLU A 203 12.39 -2.59 3.73
CA GLU A 203 13.14 -3.73 4.31
C GLU A 203 12.20 -4.87 4.73
N VAL A 204 11.08 -4.54 5.37
CA VAL A 204 10.08 -5.52 5.80
C VAL A 204 9.43 -6.22 4.60
N LEU A 205 9.01 -5.46 3.59
CA LEU A 205 8.31 -6.00 2.42
C LEU A 205 9.25 -6.76 1.45
N SER A 206 10.54 -6.44 1.42
CA SER A 206 11.53 -7.15 0.59
C SER A 206 12.10 -8.40 1.26
N ASN A 207 11.86 -8.59 2.56
CA ASN A 207 12.37 -9.76 3.28
C ASN A 207 11.45 -10.98 3.09
N PRO A 208 11.91 -12.07 2.41
CA PRO A 208 11.07 -13.26 2.17
C PRO A 208 10.72 -14.04 3.44
N ASP A 209 11.48 -13.87 4.53
CA ASP A 209 11.17 -14.50 5.81
C ASP A 209 10.00 -13.79 6.54
N ILE A 210 9.72 -12.54 6.17
CA ILE A 210 8.66 -11.73 6.76
C ILE A 210 7.46 -11.63 5.82
N THR A 211 7.70 -11.33 4.55
CA THR A 211 6.67 -10.99 3.57
C THR A 211 6.56 -12.03 2.47
N SER A 212 5.35 -12.26 2.03
CA SER A 212 4.97 -13.09 0.89
C SER A 212 4.01 -12.29 0.02
N ILE A 213 4.41 -12.02 -1.22
CA ILE A 213 3.55 -11.34 -2.20
C ILE A 213 2.89 -12.38 -3.07
N ARG A 214 1.56 -12.31 -3.19
CA ARG A 214 0.73 -13.26 -3.92
C ARG A 214 -0.03 -12.58 -5.04
N LEU A 215 0.18 -13.07 -6.26
CA LEU A 215 -0.53 -12.57 -7.43
C LEU A 215 -1.87 -13.29 -7.56
N VAL A 216 -2.98 -12.54 -7.54
CA VAL A 216 -4.31 -13.09 -7.83
C VAL A 216 -4.59 -12.86 -9.31
N ILE A 217 -4.90 -13.93 -10.02
CA ILE A 217 -5.11 -13.93 -11.47
C ILE A 217 -6.36 -14.72 -11.84
N ASN A 218 -6.90 -14.46 -13.03
CA ASN A 218 -7.91 -15.29 -13.67
C ASN A 218 -7.29 -15.95 -14.91
N PRO A 219 -7.82 -17.07 -15.40
CA PRO A 219 -7.35 -17.73 -16.61
C PRO A 219 -7.78 -16.97 -17.86
N GLU A 220 -7.29 -15.74 -18.02
CA GLU A 220 -7.58 -14.79 -19.08
C GLU A 220 -6.29 -14.16 -19.61
N ARG A 221 -6.15 -14.07 -20.93
CA ARG A 221 -4.94 -13.56 -21.60
C ARG A 221 -4.44 -12.23 -21.05
N MET A 222 -5.34 -11.24 -20.91
CA MET A 222 -4.95 -9.90 -20.45
C MET A 222 -4.49 -9.90 -18.99
N VAL A 223 -5.13 -10.70 -18.15
CA VAL A 223 -4.79 -10.82 -16.72
C VAL A 223 -3.42 -11.47 -16.57
N ILE A 224 -3.15 -12.55 -17.32
CA ILE A 224 -1.86 -13.25 -17.30
C ILE A 224 -0.72 -12.33 -17.75
N GLN A 225 -0.92 -11.58 -18.85
CA GLN A 225 0.10 -10.66 -19.34
C GLN A 225 0.39 -9.52 -18.34
N GLU A 226 -0.61 -9.00 -17.65
CA GLU A 226 -0.44 -8.01 -16.61
C GLU A 226 0.27 -8.59 -15.38
N ALA A 227 -0.11 -9.79 -14.97
CA ALA A 227 0.54 -10.49 -13.86
C ALA A 227 2.04 -10.77 -14.15
N ARG A 228 2.40 -11.14 -15.37
CA ARG A 228 3.81 -11.31 -15.80
C ARG A 228 4.60 -10.00 -15.69
N ARG A 229 4.01 -8.87 -16.11
CA ARG A 229 4.65 -7.56 -15.94
C ARG A 229 4.81 -7.22 -14.45
N THR A 230 3.76 -7.39 -13.65
CA THR A 230 3.79 -7.14 -12.21
C THR A 230 4.87 -8.01 -11.53
N TYR A 231 4.93 -9.30 -11.86
CA TYR A 231 5.96 -10.21 -11.37
C TYR A 231 7.37 -9.72 -11.71
N THR A 232 7.58 -9.31 -12.96
CA THR A 232 8.88 -8.79 -13.41
C THR A 232 9.28 -7.53 -12.66
N TYR A 233 8.36 -6.58 -12.48
CA TYR A 233 8.63 -5.35 -11.73
C TYR A 233 8.92 -5.63 -10.25
N LEU A 234 8.12 -6.46 -9.59
CA LEU A 234 8.36 -6.84 -8.20
C LEU A 234 9.74 -7.48 -8.05
N GLY A 235 10.12 -8.39 -8.95
CA GLY A 235 11.44 -9.01 -8.94
C GLY A 235 12.59 -8.02 -9.17
N LEU A 236 12.42 -7.02 -10.05
CA LEU A 236 13.43 -5.97 -10.28
C LEU A 236 13.67 -5.11 -9.03
N TYR A 237 12.65 -4.91 -8.20
CA TYR A 237 12.76 -4.16 -6.94
C TYR A 237 13.04 -5.05 -5.71
N GLY A 238 13.30 -6.35 -5.91
CA GLY A 238 13.67 -7.27 -4.84
C GLY A 238 12.51 -7.75 -3.97
N TYR A 239 11.26 -7.61 -4.41
CA TYR A 239 10.10 -8.06 -3.66
C TYR A 239 9.77 -9.54 -3.90
N PRO A 240 9.56 -10.34 -2.83
CA PRO A 240 9.39 -11.79 -2.95
C PRO A 240 7.97 -12.16 -3.38
N VAL A 241 7.79 -12.59 -4.62
CA VAL A 241 6.54 -13.21 -5.08
C VAL A 241 6.68 -14.72 -4.93
N ASP A 242 5.88 -15.32 -4.03
CA ASP A 242 5.96 -16.75 -3.70
C ASP A 242 4.84 -17.59 -4.31
N ALA A 243 3.74 -16.97 -4.73
CA ALA A 243 2.61 -17.70 -5.31
C ALA A 243 1.80 -16.86 -6.32
N ALA A 244 1.21 -17.57 -7.29
CA ALA A 244 0.11 -17.07 -8.10
C ALA A 244 -1.16 -17.88 -7.77
N ILE A 245 -2.24 -17.18 -7.43
CA ILE A 245 -3.53 -17.77 -7.09
C ILE A 245 -4.47 -17.59 -8.27
N VAL A 246 -4.81 -18.68 -8.93
CA VAL A 246 -5.75 -18.65 -10.04
C VAL A 246 -7.17 -18.73 -9.49
N ASN A 247 -7.92 -17.64 -9.65
CA ASN A 247 -9.30 -17.49 -9.19
C ASN A 247 -10.30 -17.64 -10.34
N ARG A 248 -11.59 -17.74 -10.01
CA ARG A 248 -12.69 -17.86 -10.96
C ARG A 248 -12.56 -19.04 -11.94
N ILE A 249 -12.07 -20.16 -11.43
CA ILE A 249 -11.98 -21.40 -12.21
C ILE A 249 -13.37 -22.02 -12.30
N LEU A 250 -13.85 -22.26 -13.52
CA LEU A 250 -15.08 -23.01 -13.76
C LEU A 250 -14.86 -24.49 -13.39
N PRO A 251 -15.79 -25.11 -12.65
CA PRO A 251 -15.68 -26.52 -12.31
C PRO A 251 -15.81 -27.39 -13.57
N GLU A 252 -15.15 -28.56 -13.55
CA GLU A 252 -15.17 -29.51 -14.67
C GLU A 252 -16.58 -30.01 -15.05
N GLY A 253 -17.53 -29.95 -14.13
CA GLY A 253 -18.94 -30.32 -14.33
C GLY A 253 -19.83 -29.18 -14.82
N ALA A 254 -19.28 -28.03 -15.22
CA ALA A 254 -20.08 -26.92 -15.75
C ALA A 254 -20.83 -27.37 -17.05
N PRO A 255 -22.11 -26.96 -17.26
CA PRO A 255 -22.89 -27.37 -18.41
C PRO A 255 -22.21 -27.04 -19.73
N ASP A 256 -21.90 -28.07 -20.53
CA ASP A 256 -21.07 -27.97 -21.74
C ASP A 256 -21.66 -27.03 -22.81
N ALA A 257 -22.98 -27.00 -22.95
CA ALA A 257 -23.65 -26.22 -23.99
C ALA A 257 -23.42 -24.70 -23.90
N VAL A 258 -23.21 -24.17 -22.69
CA VAL A 258 -23.06 -22.72 -22.46
C VAL A 258 -21.60 -22.34 -22.20
N PHE A 259 -20.84 -23.20 -21.52
CA PHE A 259 -19.51 -22.89 -21.02
C PHE A 259 -18.35 -23.50 -21.82
N HIS A 260 -18.63 -24.26 -22.89
CA HIS A 260 -17.62 -25.00 -23.68
C HIS A 260 -16.43 -24.10 -24.08
N LYS A 261 -16.70 -22.94 -24.68
CA LYS A 261 -15.65 -22.01 -25.13
C LYS A 261 -14.82 -21.45 -23.95
N TYR A 262 -15.47 -21.23 -22.80
CA TYR A 262 -14.80 -20.75 -21.61
C TYR A 262 -13.92 -21.82 -20.97
N LEU A 263 -14.38 -23.07 -20.96
CA LEU A 263 -13.63 -24.23 -20.46
C LEU A 263 -12.39 -24.52 -21.32
N GLU A 264 -12.55 -24.44 -22.66
CA GLU A 264 -11.40 -24.58 -23.58
C GLU A 264 -10.37 -23.48 -23.37
N ALA A 265 -10.80 -22.22 -23.29
CA ALA A 265 -9.93 -21.09 -23.02
C ALA A 265 -9.26 -21.24 -21.65
N GLN A 266 -10.01 -21.65 -20.63
CA GLN A 266 -9.48 -21.89 -19.29
C GLN A 266 -8.38 -22.96 -19.31
N ARG A 267 -8.59 -24.10 -19.96
CA ARG A 267 -7.58 -25.16 -20.07
C ARG A 267 -6.30 -24.64 -20.72
N HIS A 268 -6.43 -23.93 -21.85
CA HIS A 268 -5.30 -23.33 -22.55
C HIS A 268 -4.51 -22.36 -21.63
N TYR A 269 -5.20 -21.44 -20.95
CA TYR A 269 -4.55 -20.47 -20.08
C TYR A 269 -3.99 -21.08 -18.79
N MET A 270 -4.61 -22.15 -18.28
CA MET A 270 -4.06 -22.89 -17.12
C MET A 270 -2.73 -23.58 -17.47
N GLU A 271 -2.54 -24.04 -18.71
CA GLU A 271 -1.27 -24.57 -19.20
C GLU A 271 -0.22 -23.45 -19.37
N GLU A 272 -0.63 -22.26 -19.80
CA GLU A 272 0.26 -21.10 -19.94
C GLU A 272 0.74 -20.55 -18.59
N ILE A 273 -0.04 -20.70 -17.53
CA ILE A 273 0.27 -20.25 -16.16
C ILE A 273 1.28 -21.18 -15.46
N ARG A 274 1.26 -22.47 -15.76
CA ARG A 274 2.19 -23.48 -15.20
C ARG A 274 3.63 -23.28 -15.69
#